data_0df70d45a35b6eda99b7c501294551f5
#
_entry.id   0df70d45a35b6eda99b7c501294551f5
#
_cell.length_a   1.000
_cell.length_b   1.000
_cell.length_c   1.000
_cell.angle_alpha   90.00
_cell.angle_beta   90.00
_cell.angle_gamma   90.00
#
_symmetry.space_group_name_H-M   'P 1'
#
loop_
_entity.id
_entity.type
_entity.pdbx_description
1 polymer ?
#
loop_
_entity_poly.entity_id
_entity_poly.type
_entity_poly.pdbx_seq_one_letter_code
_entity_poly.pdbx_strand_id
1 'polypeptide(L)' 'MKREAEELYWNTNPEWYERDKTKDFFDDGAFKIKDDAPERAKRSFEEWLKHKDE' A
#
# COMPACT_ATOMS: atom_id res chain seq x y z
N MET A 1 -4.72 -17.02 -1.39
CA MET A 1 -4.09 -17.11 -0.31
C MET A 1 -2.86 -16.32 -0.17
N LYS A 2 -1.81 -16.60 -0.82
CA LYS A 2 -0.58 -15.90 -0.67
C LYS A 2 -0.59 -14.54 -1.26
N ARG A 3 -1.46 -14.30 -2.20
CA ARG A 3 -1.56 -13.04 -2.83
C ARG A 3 -1.84 -11.92 -1.89
N GLU A 4 -2.72 -12.17 -0.93
CA GLU A 4 -3.08 -11.22 0.05
C GLU A 4 -1.90 -10.72 0.84
N ALA A 5 -1.03 -11.62 1.23
CA ALA A 5 0.14 -11.27 1.98
C ALA A 5 1.08 -10.39 1.15
N GLU A 6 1.18 -10.67 -0.13
CA GLU A 6 2.03 -9.86 -0.98
C GLU A 6 1.48 -8.49 -1.23
N GLU A 7 0.18 -8.38 -1.34
CA GLU A 7 -0.43 -7.10 -1.56
C GLU A 7 -0.36 -6.20 -0.35
N LEU A 8 -0.13 -6.76 0.82
CA LEU A 8 -0.03 -5.98 2.03
C LEU A 8 1.39 -5.86 2.54
N TYR A 9 2.36 -6.28 1.76
CA TYR A 9 3.74 -6.22 2.20
C TYR A 9 4.15 -4.79 2.54
N TRP A 10 3.71 -3.82 1.75
CA TRP A 10 4.04 -2.43 1.99
C TRP A 10 3.49 -1.94 3.33
N ASN A 11 2.42 -2.55 3.78
CA ASN A 11 1.75 -2.13 5.00
C ASN A 11 2.36 -2.72 6.26
N THR A 12 3.32 -3.61 6.13
CA THR A 12 3.93 -4.24 7.31
C THR A 12 4.92 -3.32 8.01
N ASN A 13 5.35 -2.25 7.35
CA ASN A 13 6.29 -1.32 7.94
C ASN A 13 5.77 0.11 7.77
N PRO A 14 5.38 0.77 8.85
CA PRO A 14 4.80 2.11 8.75
C PRO A 14 5.77 3.16 8.23
N GLU A 15 7.06 2.86 8.18
CA GLU A 15 8.04 3.81 7.67
C GLU A 15 8.07 3.84 6.15
N TRP A 16 7.41 2.91 5.51
CA TRP A 16 7.41 2.82 4.05
C TRP A 16 6.29 3.61 3.42
N TYR A 17 5.31 4.07 4.19
CA TYR A 17 4.16 4.75 3.63
C TYR A 17 3.66 5.83 4.57
N GLU A 18 2.81 6.70 4.02
CA GLU A 18 2.14 7.73 4.80
C GLU A 18 0.66 7.59 4.62
N ARG A 19 -0.08 7.84 5.68
CA ARG A 19 -1.52 7.77 5.61
C ARG A 19 -2.13 9.15 5.72
N ASP A 20 -3.09 9.44 4.84
CA ASP A 20 -3.85 10.68 4.89
C ASP A 20 -5.11 10.43 5.71
N LYS A 21 -5.14 10.94 6.91
CA LYS A 21 -6.24 10.67 7.82
C LYS A 21 -7.53 11.38 7.42
N THR A 22 -7.46 12.30 6.48
CA THR A 22 -8.65 12.99 6.02
C THR A 22 -9.41 12.18 4.97
N LYS A 23 -8.89 11.05 4.57
CA LYS A 23 -9.51 10.22 3.54
C LYS A 23 -9.88 8.86 4.08
N ASP A 24 -10.85 8.23 3.43
CA ASP A 24 -11.26 6.88 3.81
C ASP A 24 -10.16 5.90 3.47
N PHE A 25 -10.20 4.77 4.16
CA PHE A 25 -9.21 3.71 3.94
C PHE A 25 -9.12 3.30 2.48
N PHE A 26 -10.25 3.27 1.78
CA PHE A 26 -10.28 2.79 0.41
C PHE A 26 -10.14 3.88 -0.63
N ASP A 27 -9.90 5.11 -0.21
CA ASP A 27 -9.65 6.19 -1.16
C ASP A 27 -8.28 6.03 -1.79
N ASP A 28 -8.15 6.41 -3.05
CA ASP A 28 -6.89 6.28 -3.76
C ASP A 28 -5.78 7.08 -3.11
N GLY A 29 -6.10 8.19 -2.50
CA GLY A 29 -5.08 9.02 -1.89
C GLY A 29 -4.89 8.80 -0.41
N ALA A 30 -5.54 7.78 0.16
CA ALA A 30 -5.46 7.56 1.61
C ALA A 30 -4.08 7.14 2.04
N PHE A 31 -3.38 6.41 1.20
CA PHE A 31 -2.03 5.95 1.51
C PHE A 31 -1.08 6.36 0.39
N LYS A 32 0.16 6.59 0.75
CA LYS A 32 1.16 6.98 -0.20
C LYS A 32 2.46 6.28 0.13
N ILE A 33 3.04 5.58 -0.83
CA ILE A 33 4.28 4.87 -0.58
C ILE A 33 5.43 5.86 -0.68
N LYS A 34 6.41 5.75 0.19
CA LYS A 34 7.56 6.63 0.19
C LYS A 34 8.61 6.20 -0.81
N ASP A 35 9.41 7.15 -1.24
CA ASP A 35 10.45 6.86 -2.21
C ASP A 35 11.54 5.97 -1.66
N ASP A 36 11.81 6.04 -0.36
CA ASP A 36 12.84 5.19 0.20
C ASP A 36 12.35 3.82 0.59
N ALA A 37 11.09 3.50 0.30
CA ALA A 37 10.63 2.13 0.51
C ALA A 37 11.33 1.21 -0.49
N PRO A 38 11.55 -0.05 -0.12
CA PRO A 38 12.17 -0.99 -1.06
C PRO A 38 11.26 -1.24 -2.25
N GLU A 39 11.87 -1.64 -3.34
CA GLU A 39 11.13 -1.86 -4.56
C GLU A 39 10.01 -2.86 -4.38
N ARG A 40 10.26 -3.88 -3.57
CA ARG A 40 9.24 -4.87 -3.30
C ARG A 40 8.01 -4.25 -2.64
N ALA A 41 8.23 -3.32 -1.72
CA ALA A 41 7.12 -2.64 -1.07
C ALA A 41 6.37 -1.77 -2.05
N LYS A 42 7.07 -1.10 -2.94
CA LYS A 42 6.43 -0.26 -3.94
C LYS A 42 5.57 -1.09 -4.88
N ARG A 43 6.07 -2.24 -5.29
CA ARG A 43 5.35 -3.14 -6.14
C ARG A 43 4.12 -3.67 -5.46
N SER A 44 4.28 -4.06 -4.21
CA SER A 44 3.19 -4.56 -3.41
C SER A 44 2.07 -3.52 -3.29
N PHE A 45 2.46 -2.27 -3.11
CA PHE A 45 1.50 -1.18 -3.00
C PHE A 45 0.72 -1.01 -4.30
N GLU A 46 1.40 -1.10 -5.42
CA GLU A 46 0.75 -0.99 -6.71
C GLU A 46 -0.24 -2.10 -6.93
N GLU A 47 0.12 -3.32 -6.56
CA GLU A 47 -0.79 -4.45 -6.67
C GLU A 47 -2.02 -4.24 -5.81
N TRP A 48 -1.81 -3.73 -4.62
CA TRP A 48 -2.93 -3.46 -3.73
C TRP A 48 -3.88 -2.44 -4.35
N LEU A 49 -3.33 -1.38 -4.94
CA LEU A 49 -4.15 -0.36 -5.57
C LEU A 49 -4.97 -0.91 -6.72
N LYS A 50 -4.40 -1.84 -7.46
CA LYS A 50 -5.11 -2.45 -8.57
C LYS A 50 -6.28 -3.29 -8.12
N HIS A 51 -6.13 -4.00 -7.02
CA HIS A 51 -7.11 -4.98 -6.60
C HIS A 51 -8.08 -4.48 -5.55
N LYS A 52 -7.86 -3.34 -4.98
CA LYS A 52 -8.72 -2.91 -3.89
C LYS A 52 -10.13 -2.57 -4.35
N ASP A 53 -10.31 -2.32 -5.62
CA ASP A 53 -11.62 -2.03 -6.17
C ASP A 53 -12.39 -3.28 -6.59
N GLU A 54 -11.80 -4.41 -6.49
CA GLU A 54 -12.46 -5.66 -6.92
C GLU A 54 -13.21 -6.40 -5.82
#